data_cadc259b4c10306747c545b510e07b30
#
_entry.id   cadc259b4c10306747c545b510e07b30
#
_cell.length_a   1.000
_cell.length_b   1.000
_cell.length_c   1.000
_cell.angle_alpha   90.00
_cell.angle_beta   90.00
_cell.angle_gamma   90.00
#
_symmetry.space_group_name_H-M   'P 1'
#
loop_
_entity.id
_entity.type
_entity.pdbx_description
1 polymer ?
#
loop_
_entity_poly.entity_id
_entity_poly.type
_entity_poly.pdbx_seq_one_letter_code
_entity_poly.pdbx_strand_id
1 'polypeptide(L)'
;MSAAEIAALLSNAEVTGGEIRRAAIHLPKPLRAALYDETSPEHRTASGKFFEALVYEILLAESEAAPAVSSIAAQMSDAQYVPYDKYAKDWLWYSKDGGIRFKVSGRVAAEVDFLVKTADGVRIFGEVIVNPAKAGHLASEVAEKRSLLERLYGCEVQFLLVCAEPVKEPKYLRESDAVAVLEAGNLLYKRLHPNEVLHKKSAPAKSTRRVDGSVW
;
A
#
# COMPACT_ATOMS: atom_id res chain seq x y z
N MET A 1 -4.40 -16.65 5.28
CA MET A 1 -3.25 -16.09 4.52
C MET A 1 -2.56 -15.05 5.38
N SER A 2 -1.24 -15.12 5.51
CA SER A 2 -0.40 -14.26 6.36
C SER A 2 0.28 -13.13 5.56
N ALA A 3 0.90 -12.17 6.26
CA ALA A 3 1.72 -11.12 5.63
C ALA A 3 2.90 -11.72 4.83
N ALA A 4 3.51 -12.81 5.31
CA ALA A 4 4.57 -13.51 4.58
C ALA A 4 4.07 -14.14 3.28
N GLU A 5 2.86 -14.71 3.28
CA GLU A 5 2.25 -15.26 2.06
C GLU A 5 1.87 -14.18 1.06
N ILE A 6 1.40 -13.01 1.52
CA ILE A 6 1.19 -11.85 0.65
C ILE A 6 2.52 -11.34 0.09
N ALA A 7 3.57 -11.28 0.90
CA ALA A 7 4.91 -10.92 0.43
C ALA A 7 5.42 -11.88 -0.65
N ALA A 8 5.24 -13.19 -0.46
CA ALA A 8 5.60 -14.20 -1.45
C ALA A 8 4.78 -14.05 -2.75
N LEU A 9 3.48 -13.75 -2.64
CA LEU A 9 2.61 -13.51 -3.76
C LEU A 9 3.11 -12.30 -4.59
N LEU A 10 3.41 -11.18 -3.94
CA LEU A 10 3.98 -10.00 -4.59
C LEU A 10 5.37 -10.26 -5.21
N SER A 11 6.21 -11.05 -4.53
CA SER A 11 7.56 -11.39 -5.02
C SER A 11 7.53 -12.23 -6.29
N ASN A 12 6.53 -13.09 -6.43
CA ASN A 12 6.38 -14.00 -7.56
C ASN A 12 5.51 -13.42 -8.68
N ALA A 13 4.90 -12.25 -8.47
CA ALA A 13 4.00 -11.64 -9.43
C ALA A 13 4.71 -11.27 -10.75
N GLU A 14 4.08 -11.61 -11.86
CA GLU A 14 4.50 -11.15 -13.17
C GLU A 14 3.92 -9.75 -13.44
N VAL A 15 4.77 -8.74 -13.41
CA VAL A 15 4.37 -7.35 -13.62
C VAL A 15 4.30 -7.04 -15.10
N THR A 16 3.11 -6.83 -15.61
CA THR A 16 2.86 -6.51 -17.02
C THR A 16 2.84 -4.99 -17.27
N GLY A 17 2.88 -4.59 -18.54
CA GLY A 17 2.70 -3.20 -18.94
C GLY A 17 1.30 -2.65 -18.57
N GLY A 18 0.35 -3.51 -18.23
CA GLY A 18 -0.98 -3.15 -17.76
C GLY A 18 -0.93 -2.51 -16.37
N GLU A 19 -0.32 -3.20 -15.41
CA GLU A 19 -0.17 -2.72 -14.02
C GLU A 19 0.68 -1.46 -13.99
N ILE A 20 1.81 -1.42 -14.71
CA ILE A 20 2.68 -0.24 -14.79
C ILE A 20 1.92 0.98 -15.30
N ARG A 21 1.10 0.80 -16.34
CA ARG A 21 0.30 1.89 -16.89
C ARG A 21 -0.77 2.38 -15.93
N ARG A 22 -1.49 1.47 -15.29
CA ARG A 22 -2.50 1.82 -14.29
C ARG A 22 -1.87 2.53 -13.11
N ALA A 23 -0.75 2.03 -12.60
CA ALA A 23 0.02 2.68 -11.54
C ALA A 23 0.40 4.13 -11.89
N ALA A 24 0.89 4.37 -13.10
CA ALA A 24 1.22 5.73 -13.54
C ALA A 24 -0.02 6.63 -13.68
N ILE A 25 -1.18 6.08 -14.07
CA ILE A 25 -2.43 6.85 -14.21
C ILE A 25 -2.99 7.27 -12.84
N HIS A 26 -2.74 6.53 -11.77
CA HIS A 26 -3.12 6.93 -10.41
C HIS A 26 -2.46 8.25 -9.98
N LEU A 27 -1.28 8.56 -10.49
CA LEU A 27 -0.60 9.79 -10.13
C LEU A 27 -1.34 11.01 -10.70
N PRO A 28 -1.48 12.09 -9.93
CA PRO A 28 -1.88 13.40 -10.46
C PRO A 28 -1.00 13.81 -11.63
N LYS A 29 -1.57 14.51 -12.60
CA LYS A 29 -0.87 14.88 -13.84
C LYS A 29 0.52 15.52 -13.62
N PRO A 30 0.73 16.45 -12.65
CA PRO A 30 2.05 17.02 -12.38
C PRO A 30 3.05 15.95 -11.92
N LEU A 31 2.68 15.08 -10.98
CA LEU A 31 3.56 14.01 -10.49
C LEU A 31 3.84 12.98 -11.58
N ARG A 32 2.86 12.69 -12.43
CA ARG A 32 3.08 11.79 -13.58
C ARG A 32 4.13 12.35 -14.55
N ALA A 33 4.11 13.64 -14.81
CA ALA A 33 5.16 14.29 -15.62
C ALA A 33 6.52 14.21 -14.92
N ALA A 34 6.58 14.53 -13.63
CA ALA A 34 7.79 14.47 -12.83
C ALA A 34 8.36 13.05 -12.69
N LEU A 35 7.54 12.00 -12.80
CA LEU A 35 8.00 10.61 -12.77
C LEU A 35 9.03 10.32 -13.87
N TYR A 36 8.92 10.98 -15.01
CA TYR A 36 9.77 10.77 -16.19
C TYR A 36 10.81 11.88 -16.38
N ASP A 37 10.88 12.82 -15.46
CA ASP A 37 11.87 13.91 -15.46
C ASP A 37 12.68 13.85 -14.16
N GLU A 38 13.85 13.21 -14.26
CA GLU A 38 14.77 13.03 -13.13
C GLU A 38 15.34 14.36 -12.60
N THR A 39 15.23 15.43 -13.38
CA THR A 39 15.68 16.78 -12.98
C THR A 39 14.59 17.52 -12.21
N SER A 40 13.36 17.03 -12.24
CA SER A 40 12.24 17.63 -11.51
C SER A 40 12.43 17.53 -9.98
N PRO A 41 12.19 18.61 -9.23
CA PRO A 41 12.22 18.55 -7.77
C PRO A 41 11.18 17.60 -7.18
N GLU A 42 10.09 17.32 -7.91
CA GLU A 42 9.05 16.37 -7.51
C GLU A 42 9.36 14.91 -7.90
N HIS A 43 10.44 14.63 -8.61
CA HIS A 43 10.75 13.30 -9.12
C HIS A 43 10.75 12.24 -8.01
N ARG A 44 11.35 12.56 -6.85
CA ARG A 44 11.41 11.66 -5.69
C ARG A 44 10.00 11.33 -5.16
N THR A 45 9.15 12.35 -5.02
CA THR A 45 7.76 12.18 -4.58
C THR A 45 6.96 11.38 -5.60
N ALA A 46 7.14 11.67 -6.88
CA ALA A 46 6.49 10.95 -7.97
C ALA A 46 6.89 9.47 -8.00
N SER A 47 8.17 9.16 -7.81
CA SER A 47 8.69 7.78 -7.73
C SER A 47 8.11 7.02 -6.54
N GLY A 48 8.00 7.65 -5.37
CA GLY A 48 7.36 7.06 -4.20
C GLY A 48 5.88 6.74 -4.45
N LYS A 49 5.12 7.71 -4.94
CA LYS A 49 3.70 7.50 -5.26
C LYS A 49 3.46 6.51 -6.40
N PHE A 50 4.37 6.44 -7.36
CA PHE A 50 4.32 5.41 -8.39
C PHE A 50 4.54 4.01 -7.80
N PHE A 51 5.50 3.87 -6.89
CA PHE A 51 5.80 2.59 -6.25
C PHE A 51 4.63 2.10 -5.39
N GLU A 52 4.03 2.98 -4.57
CA GLU A 52 2.79 2.67 -3.84
C GLU A 52 1.68 2.19 -4.78
N ALA A 53 1.45 2.94 -5.88
CA ALA A 53 0.43 2.60 -6.87
C ALA A 53 0.71 1.28 -7.58
N LEU A 54 1.97 0.98 -7.88
CA LEU A 54 2.36 -0.27 -8.53
C LEU A 54 2.15 -1.47 -7.61
N VAL A 55 2.53 -1.36 -6.33
CA VAL A 55 2.25 -2.40 -5.34
C VAL A 55 0.75 -2.66 -5.23
N TYR A 56 -0.07 -1.62 -5.22
CA TYR A 56 -1.53 -1.74 -5.20
C TYR A 56 -2.07 -2.47 -6.44
N GLU A 57 -1.62 -2.10 -7.64
CA GLU A 57 -2.06 -2.74 -8.89
C GLU A 57 -1.68 -4.22 -8.96
N ILE A 58 -0.48 -4.55 -8.49
CA ILE A 58 -0.04 -5.95 -8.39
C ILE A 58 -0.91 -6.71 -7.38
N LEU A 59 -1.15 -6.14 -6.20
CA LEU A 59 -2.05 -6.75 -5.20
C LEU A 59 -3.44 -7.01 -5.76
N LEU A 60 -4.00 -6.08 -6.54
CA LEU A 60 -5.29 -6.28 -7.20
C LEU A 60 -5.24 -7.44 -8.18
N ALA A 61 -4.27 -7.45 -9.09
CA ALA A 61 -4.14 -8.48 -10.12
C ALA A 61 -4.00 -9.88 -9.49
N GLU A 62 -3.10 -10.02 -8.51
CA GLU A 62 -2.87 -11.28 -7.84
C GLU A 62 -4.07 -11.72 -6.98
N SER A 63 -4.79 -10.76 -6.38
CA SER A 63 -5.95 -11.07 -5.56
C SER A 63 -7.15 -11.58 -6.37
N GLU A 64 -7.24 -11.24 -7.65
CA GLU A 64 -8.28 -11.79 -8.54
C GLU A 64 -8.09 -13.31 -8.71
N ALA A 65 -6.84 -13.76 -8.73
CA ALA A 65 -6.49 -15.19 -8.81
C ALA A 65 -6.44 -15.89 -7.43
N ALA A 66 -6.38 -15.12 -6.33
CA ALA A 66 -6.23 -15.63 -4.97
C ALA A 66 -7.52 -15.44 -4.15
N PRO A 67 -8.43 -16.43 -4.10
CA PRO A 67 -9.70 -16.31 -3.36
C PRO A 67 -9.50 -16.14 -1.84
N ALA A 68 -8.28 -16.39 -1.34
CA ALA A 68 -7.92 -16.16 0.04
C ALA A 68 -7.84 -14.66 0.44
N VAL A 69 -7.77 -13.75 -0.54
CA VAL A 69 -7.85 -12.30 -0.29
C VAL A 69 -9.30 -11.85 -0.45
N SER A 70 -9.92 -11.35 0.61
CA SER A 70 -11.32 -10.94 0.58
C SER A 70 -11.50 -9.47 0.21
N SER A 71 -10.59 -8.59 0.63
CA SER A 71 -10.65 -7.16 0.30
C SER A 71 -9.28 -6.48 0.39
N ILE A 72 -9.12 -5.42 -0.40
CA ILE A 72 -7.94 -4.55 -0.42
C ILE A 72 -8.40 -3.10 -0.39
N ALA A 73 -7.73 -2.28 0.41
CA ALA A 73 -7.82 -0.82 0.36
C ALA A 73 -6.43 -0.22 0.26
N ALA A 74 -6.30 0.89 -0.46
CA ALA A 74 -5.04 1.60 -0.61
C ALA A 74 -5.26 3.10 -0.82
N GLN A 75 -4.20 3.88 -0.72
CA GLN A 75 -4.18 5.33 -0.95
C GLN A 75 -4.21 5.68 -2.45
N MET A 76 -5.15 5.08 -3.20
CA MET A 76 -5.26 5.30 -4.64
C MET A 76 -6.56 6.00 -5.00
N SER A 77 -6.54 6.78 -6.09
CA SER A 77 -7.67 7.59 -6.53
C SER A 77 -8.92 6.80 -6.90
N ASP A 78 -8.76 5.54 -7.27
CA ASP A 78 -9.83 4.60 -7.62
C ASP A 78 -10.13 3.58 -6.53
N ALA A 79 -9.33 3.56 -5.44
CA ALA A 79 -9.60 2.70 -4.31
C ALA A 79 -11.00 2.99 -3.76
N GLN A 80 -11.80 1.95 -3.66
CA GLN A 80 -13.12 2.09 -3.07
C GLN A 80 -12.96 2.31 -1.57
N TYR A 81 -13.54 3.37 -1.09
CA TYR A 81 -13.54 3.73 0.30
C TYR A 81 -14.95 3.76 0.87
N VAL A 82 -15.02 3.52 2.13
CA VAL A 82 -16.23 3.75 2.91
C VAL A 82 -16.54 5.23 2.93
N PRO A 83 -17.80 5.64 2.82
CA PRO A 83 -18.18 7.03 2.96
C PRO A 83 -17.57 7.61 4.24
N TYR A 84 -16.79 8.66 4.06
CA TYR A 84 -16.14 9.34 5.14
C TYR A 84 -17.17 10.03 6.04
N ASP A 85 -17.22 9.62 7.29
CA ASP A 85 -17.91 10.39 8.33
C ASP A 85 -16.94 11.44 8.91
N LYS A 86 -17.08 12.66 8.43
CA LYS A 86 -16.27 13.80 8.92
C LYS A 86 -16.45 14.11 10.40
N TYR A 87 -17.48 13.57 11.00
CA TYR A 87 -17.78 13.73 12.43
C TYR A 87 -17.27 12.56 13.28
N ALA A 88 -16.85 11.46 12.67
CA ALA A 88 -16.23 10.35 13.38
C ALA A 88 -14.97 10.84 14.09
N LYS A 89 -14.93 10.65 15.43
CA LYS A 89 -13.79 11.08 16.24
C LYS A 89 -12.68 10.04 16.26
N ASP A 90 -13.05 8.79 16.23
CA ASP A 90 -12.16 7.66 16.37
C ASP A 90 -12.38 6.65 15.27
N TRP A 91 -11.47 5.66 15.17
CA TRP A 91 -11.50 4.55 14.23
C TRP A 91 -10.91 4.84 12.86
N LEU A 92 -11.17 3.95 11.90
CA LEU A 92 -10.68 4.04 10.52
C LEU A 92 -11.31 5.23 9.79
N TRP A 93 -10.47 5.99 9.11
CA TRP A 93 -10.88 7.15 8.36
C TRP A 93 -10.13 7.24 7.03
N TYR A 94 -10.87 7.41 5.95
CA TYR A 94 -10.33 7.66 4.63
C TYR A 94 -10.40 9.15 4.32
N SER A 95 -9.28 9.76 3.95
CA SER A 95 -9.27 11.13 3.47
C SER A 95 -9.75 11.22 2.02
N LYS A 96 -10.09 12.43 1.57
CA LYS A 96 -10.50 12.66 0.18
C LYS A 96 -9.43 12.33 -0.85
N ASP A 97 -8.19 12.35 -0.44
CA ASP A 97 -7.01 12.01 -1.23
C ASP A 97 -6.68 10.50 -1.17
N GLY A 98 -7.56 9.71 -0.55
CA GLY A 98 -7.42 8.26 -0.44
C GLY A 98 -6.56 7.81 0.75
N GLY A 99 -6.04 8.72 1.58
CA GLY A 99 -5.21 8.35 2.74
C GLY A 99 -5.98 7.47 3.74
N ILE A 100 -5.33 6.41 4.20
CA ILE A 100 -5.87 5.47 5.18
C ILE A 100 -5.33 5.84 6.55
N ARG A 101 -6.20 6.37 7.41
CA ARG A 101 -5.81 6.90 8.70
C ARG A 101 -6.66 6.32 9.82
N PHE A 102 -6.02 6.11 10.95
CA PHE A 102 -6.68 5.69 12.18
C PHE A 102 -6.67 6.85 13.16
N LYS A 103 -7.84 7.20 13.67
CA LYS A 103 -8.00 8.27 14.64
C LYS A 103 -8.24 7.69 16.03
N VAL A 104 -7.66 8.36 17.02
CA VAL A 104 -7.94 8.14 18.44
C VAL A 104 -8.17 9.51 19.08
N SER A 105 -9.29 9.67 19.78
CA SER A 105 -9.70 10.95 20.37
C SER A 105 -9.70 12.10 19.38
N GLY A 106 -10.13 11.84 18.15
CA GLY A 106 -10.22 12.81 17.06
C GLY A 106 -8.90 13.19 16.40
N ARG A 107 -7.78 12.59 16.79
CA ARG A 107 -6.45 12.83 16.22
C ARG A 107 -5.99 11.63 15.40
N VAL A 108 -5.28 11.88 14.31
CA VAL A 108 -4.63 10.81 13.55
C VAL A 108 -3.54 10.20 14.43
N ALA A 109 -3.67 8.92 14.70
CA ALA A 109 -2.75 8.14 15.53
C ALA A 109 -1.88 7.18 14.71
N ALA A 110 -2.35 6.75 13.52
CA ALA A 110 -1.60 5.99 12.56
C ALA A 110 -2.08 6.26 11.14
N GLU A 111 -1.20 6.10 10.18
CA GLU A 111 -1.49 6.11 8.75
C GLU A 111 -0.81 4.90 8.12
N VAL A 112 -1.45 4.28 7.12
CA VAL A 112 -0.91 3.14 6.37
C VAL A 112 -1.20 3.31 4.88
N ASP A 113 -0.40 2.68 4.03
CA ASP A 113 -0.53 2.81 2.59
C ASP A 113 -1.55 1.84 2.00
N PHE A 114 -1.67 0.64 2.58
CA PHE A 114 -2.69 -0.32 2.17
C PHE A 114 -3.15 -1.22 3.31
N LEU A 115 -4.32 -1.82 3.11
CA LEU A 115 -4.91 -2.83 3.98
C LEU A 115 -5.31 -4.04 3.15
N VAL A 116 -5.00 -5.23 3.64
CA VAL A 116 -5.50 -6.48 3.08
C VAL A 116 -6.26 -7.22 4.17
N LYS A 117 -7.47 -7.65 3.85
CA LYS A 117 -8.22 -8.60 4.67
C LYS A 117 -8.32 -9.92 3.93
N THR A 118 -8.00 -10.99 4.61
CA THR A 118 -8.05 -12.34 4.07
C THR A 118 -9.40 -13.01 4.36
N ALA A 119 -9.70 -14.08 3.66
CA ALA A 119 -10.97 -14.81 3.82
C ALA A 119 -11.12 -15.44 5.22
N ASP A 120 -10.01 -15.80 5.87
CA ASP A 120 -9.93 -16.28 7.24
C ASP A 120 -9.92 -15.17 8.29
N GLY A 121 -10.08 -13.90 7.85
CA GLY A 121 -10.25 -12.75 8.73
C GLY A 121 -8.96 -12.10 9.22
N VAL A 122 -7.79 -12.54 8.79
CA VAL A 122 -6.52 -11.87 9.11
C VAL A 122 -6.48 -10.48 8.50
N ARG A 123 -6.02 -9.50 9.25
CA ARG A 123 -5.82 -8.12 8.82
C ARG A 123 -4.34 -7.83 8.68
N ILE A 124 -3.95 -7.41 7.48
CA ILE A 124 -2.57 -7.10 7.14
C ILE A 124 -2.51 -5.63 6.75
N PHE A 125 -1.72 -4.86 7.48
CA PHE A 125 -1.47 -3.44 7.24
C PHE A 125 -0.13 -3.29 6.53
N GLY A 126 -0.10 -2.47 5.49
CA GLY A 126 1.08 -2.34 4.65
C GLY A 126 1.62 -0.93 4.57
N GLU A 127 2.93 -0.86 4.54
CA GLU A 127 3.72 0.35 4.27
C GLU A 127 4.59 0.10 3.04
N VAL A 128 4.63 1.07 2.14
CA VAL A 128 5.44 1.03 0.93
C VAL A 128 6.52 2.11 1.03
N ILE A 129 7.77 1.68 1.13
CA ILE A 129 8.88 2.56 1.51
C ILE A 129 9.96 2.50 0.41
N VAL A 130 10.28 3.63 -0.21
CA VAL A 130 11.37 3.69 -1.21
C VAL A 130 12.73 3.59 -0.52
N ASN A 131 12.98 4.44 0.48
CA ASN A 131 14.23 4.48 1.23
C ASN A 131 13.95 4.15 2.68
N PRO A 132 14.01 2.88 3.09
CA PRO A 132 13.70 2.51 4.46
C PRO A 132 14.72 3.10 5.43
N ALA A 133 14.22 3.55 6.59
CA ALA A 133 15.06 3.92 7.73
C ALA A 133 15.82 2.68 8.25
N LYS A 134 16.71 2.87 9.22
CA LYS A 134 17.36 1.74 9.89
C LYS A 134 16.32 0.82 10.54
N ALA A 135 16.54 -0.48 10.45
CA ALA A 135 15.60 -1.49 10.92
C ALA A 135 15.10 -1.28 12.37
N GLY A 136 15.97 -0.83 13.27
CA GLY A 136 15.56 -0.54 14.65
C GLY A 136 14.52 0.58 14.77
N HIS A 137 14.60 1.62 13.93
CA HIS A 137 13.58 2.67 13.90
C HIS A 137 12.27 2.18 13.31
N LEU A 138 12.33 1.47 12.20
CA LEU A 138 11.15 0.85 11.58
C LEU A 138 10.48 -0.16 12.52
N ALA A 139 11.25 -0.96 13.24
CA ALA A 139 10.72 -1.91 14.20
C ALA A 139 9.93 -1.21 15.33
N SER A 140 10.44 -0.11 15.85
CA SER A 140 9.74 0.70 16.85
C SER A 140 8.43 1.27 16.30
N GLU A 141 8.49 1.87 15.12
CA GLU A 141 7.32 2.44 14.44
C GLU A 141 6.23 1.39 14.16
N VAL A 142 6.63 0.24 13.60
CA VAL A 142 5.70 -0.87 13.32
C VAL A 142 5.11 -1.42 14.62
N ALA A 143 5.91 -1.57 15.68
CA ALA A 143 5.43 -2.06 16.97
C ALA A 143 4.39 -1.11 17.60
N GLU A 144 4.61 0.20 17.51
CA GLU A 144 3.67 1.21 18.00
C GLU A 144 2.35 1.20 17.21
N LYS A 145 2.43 1.21 15.86
CA LYS A 145 1.27 1.10 14.97
C LYS A 145 0.50 -0.20 15.23
N ARG A 146 1.22 -1.32 15.32
CA ARG A 146 0.62 -2.63 15.58
C ARG A 146 -0.12 -2.65 16.91
N SER A 147 0.52 -2.24 17.99
CA SER A 147 -0.10 -2.18 19.33
C SER A 147 -1.37 -1.31 19.35
N LEU A 148 -1.37 -0.19 18.59
CA LEU A 148 -2.55 0.65 18.44
C LEU A 148 -3.67 -0.10 17.70
N LEU A 149 -3.36 -0.71 16.57
CA LEU A 149 -4.33 -1.38 15.70
C LEU A 149 -4.91 -2.63 16.37
N GLU A 150 -4.11 -3.41 17.10
CA GLU A 150 -4.57 -4.55 17.88
C GLU A 150 -5.58 -4.13 18.97
N ARG A 151 -5.34 -2.99 19.61
CA ARG A 151 -6.32 -2.44 20.57
C ARG A 151 -7.61 -1.99 19.90
N LEU A 152 -7.53 -1.36 18.72
CA LEU A 152 -8.69 -0.88 17.98
C LEU A 152 -9.54 -2.03 17.44
N TYR A 153 -8.90 -3.10 16.98
CA TYR A 153 -9.60 -4.24 16.38
C TYR A 153 -9.92 -5.37 17.36
N GLY A 154 -9.30 -5.38 18.53
CA GLY A 154 -9.46 -6.44 19.52
C GLY A 154 -8.92 -7.81 19.08
N CYS A 155 -8.01 -7.84 18.12
CA CYS A 155 -7.38 -9.06 17.60
C CYS A 155 -5.95 -8.77 17.15
N GLU A 156 -5.18 -9.83 16.93
CA GLU A 156 -3.85 -9.71 16.32
C GLU A 156 -3.95 -9.14 14.91
N VAL A 157 -2.96 -8.31 14.57
CA VAL A 157 -2.79 -7.76 13.24
C VAL A 157 -1.39 -8.05 12.72
N GLN A 158 -1.25 -8.12 11.41
CA GLN A 158 0.03 -8.33 10.77
C GLN A 158 0.45 -7.09 9.97
N PHE A 159 1.75 -6.95 9.75
CA PHE A 159 2.34 -5.89 8.94
C PHE A 159 3.13 -6.46 7.77
N LEU A 160 3.02 -5.79 6.62
CA LEU A 160 3.86 -6.03 5.47
C LEU A 160 4.58 -4.72 5.09
N LEU A 161 5.90 -4.75 5.17
CA LEU A 161 6.76 -3.68 4.68
C LEU A 161 7.23 -4.03 3.27
N VAL A 162 6.89 -3.22 2.29
CA VAL A 162 7.34 -3.35 0.90
C VAL A 162 8.37 -2.26 0.64
N CYS A 163 9.65 -2.64 0.57
CA CYS A 163 10.76 -1.70 0.47
C CYS A 163 11.39 -1.74 -0.92
N ALA A 164 11.59 -0.58 -1.57
CA ALA A 164 12.31 -0.52 -2.83
C ALA A 164 13.81 -0.74 -2.61
N GLU A 165 14.39 -0.14 -1.58
CA GLU A 165 15.79 -0.35 -1.21
C GLU A 165 15.89 -1.39 -0.07
N PRO A 166 17.01 -2.15 -0.01
CA PRO A 166 17.22 -3.12 1.06
C PRO A 166 17.21 -2.46 2.44
N VAL A 167 16.53 -3.12 3.39
CA VAL A 167 16.52 -2.69 4.78
C VAL A 167 17.84 -3.08 5.44
N LYS A 168 18.55 -2.12 6.03
CA LYS A 168 19.76 -2.40 6.79
C LYS A 168 19.40 -3.14 8.09
N GLU A 169 20.10 -4.26 8.35
CA GLU A 169 19.90 -5.09 9.54
C GLU A 169 18.46 -5.62 9.72
N PRO A 170 17.87 -6.26 8.69
CA PRO A 170 16.45 -6.63 8.67
C PRO A 170 16.07 -7.64 9.77
N LYS A 171 17.02 -8.29 10.41
CA LYS A 171 16.80 -9.22 11.55
C LYS A 171 15.92 -8.64 12.64
N TYR A 172 16.08 -7.35 12.96
CA TYR A 172 15.28 -6.69 14.01
C TYR A 172 13.80 -6.52 13.64
N LEU A 173 13.46 -6.57 12.35
CA LEU A 173 12.08 -6.54 11.88
C LEU A 173 11.45 -7.94 11.78
N ARG A 174 12.28 -8.95 11.49
CA ARG A 174 11.85 -10.34 11.26
C ARG A 174 11.71 -11.17 12.53
N GLU A 175 12.02 -10.61 13.71
CA GLU A 175 11.86 -11.29 14.99
C GLU A 175 10.40 -11.57 15.38
N SER A 176 9.44 -11.05 14.62
CA SER A 176 8.01 -11.29 14.84
C SER A 176 7.40 -11.95 13.60
N ASP A 177 6.75 -13.08 13.78
CA ASP A 177 5.97 -13.77 12.73
C ASP A 177 4.84 -12.89 12.17
N ALA A 178 4.50 -11.81 12.87
CA ALA A 178 3.49 -10.85 12.47
C ALA A 178 4.02 -9.73 11.56
N VAL A 179 5.32 -9.68 11.25
CA VAL A 179 5.93 -8.67 10.38
C VAL A 179 6.68 -9.33 9.25
N ALA A 180 6.23 -9.12 8.01
CA ALA A 180 6.94 -9.54 6.81
C ALA A 180 7.61 -8.33 6.15
N VAL A 181 8.79 -8.55 5.57
CA VAL A 181 9.54 -7.55 4.79
C VAL A 181 9.77 -8.09 3.39
N LEU A 182 9.32 -7.36 2.39
CA LEU A 182 9.58 -7.62 0.98
C LEU A 182 10.53 -6.56 0.42
N GLU A 183 11.68 -6.98 -0.07
CA GLU A 183 12.62 -6.12 -0.81
C GLU A 183 12.28 -6.23 -2.30
N ALA A 184 11.73 -5.17 -2.86
CA ALA A 184 11.14 -5.15 -4.20
C ALA A 184 11.72 -4.03 -5.08
N GLY A 185 13.02 -3.77 -4.96
CA GLY A 185 13.69 -2.66 -5.63
C GLY A 185 13.56 -2.65 -7.15
N ASN A 186 13.48 -3.83 -7.77
CA ASN A 186 13.27 -3.94 -9.21
C ASN A 186 11.90 -3.43 -9.68
N LEU A 187 10.90 -3.35 -8.81
CA LEU A 187 9.57 -2.83 -9.16
C LEU A 187 9.58 -1.32 -9.34
N LEU A 188 10.34 -0.58 -8.53
CA LEU A 188 10.41 0.89 -8.60
C LEU A 188 10.85 1.38 -9.98
N TYR A 189 11.73 0.64 -10.65
CA TYR A 189 12.31 1.03 -11.95
C TYR A 189 11.50 0.52 -13.14
N LYS A 190 10.42 -0.21 -12.93
CA LYS A 190 9.51 -0.64 -14.00
C LYS A 190 8.61 0.53 -14.41
N ARG A 191 8.99 1.23 -15.46
CA ARG A 191 8.25 2.37 -16.02
C ARG A 191 8.04 2.19 -17.50
N LEU A 192 6.88 2.59 -17.98
CA LEU A 192 6.64 2.75 -19.42
C LEU A 192 7.09 4.15 -19.86
N HIS A 193 7.42 4.29 -21.14
CA HIS A 193 7.69 5.61 -21.70
C HIS A 193 6.46 6.53 -21.51
N PRO A 194 6.64 7.85 -21.24
CA PRO A 194 5.53 8.78 -21.01
C PRO A 194 4.45 8.72 -22.09
N ASN A 195 4.85 8.64 -23.35
CA ASN A 195 3.92 8.56 -24.48
C ASN A 195 3.05 7.29 -24.48
N GLU A 196 3.55 6.18 -23.98
CA GLU A 196 2.79 4.93 -23.86
C GLU A 196 1.72 5.03 -22.79
N VAL A 197 1.98 5.81 -21.74
CA VAL A 197 1.02 6.06 -20.65
C VAL A 197 0.00 7.14 -21.04
N LEU A 198 0.45 8.24 -21.64
CA LEU A 198 -0.37 9.43 -21.90
C LEU A 198 -1.37 9.22 -23.05
N HIS A 199 -1.03 8.40 -24.06
CA HIS A 199 -1.91 8.19 -25.22
C HIS A 199 -2.99 7.12 -25.04
N LYS A 200 -2.92 6.28 -24.02
CA LYS A 200 -3.99 5.33 -23.72
C LYS A 200 -5.00 5.94 -22.76
N LYS A 201 -6.17 6.30 -23.28
CA LYS A 201 -7.34 6.82 -22.55
C LYS A 201 -8.05 5.75 -21.67
N SER A 202 -7.43 4.65 -21.36
CA SER A 202 -8.03 3.68 -20.44
C SER A 202 -7.97 4.22 -19.02
N ALA A 203 -9.13 4.46 -18.44
CA ALA A 203 -9.24 4.67 -17.02
C ALA A 203 -8.62 3.47 -16.27
N PRO A 204 -8.05 3.70 -15.07
CA PRO A 204 -7.67 2.60 -14.20
C PRO A 204 -8.83 1.61 -14.06
N ALA A 205 -8.54 0.33 -14.05
CA ALA A 205 -9.57 -0.65 -13.76
C ALA A 205 -10.11 -0.35 -12.36
N LYS A 206 -11.40 -0.14 -12.25
CA LYS A 206 -12.03 0.01 -10.93
C LYS A 206 -11.91 -1.33 -10.22
N SER A 207 -11.39 -1.33 -9.02
CA SER A 207 -11.47 -2.50 -8.16
C SER A 207 -12.94 -2.92 -8.04
N THR A 208 -13.24 -4.15 -8.39
CA THR A 208 -14.56 -4.75 -8.17
C THR A 208 -14.74 -5.18 -6.72
N ARG A 209 -13.66 -5.21 -5.95
CA ARG A 209 -13.68 -5.55 -4.52
C ARG A 209 -14.08 -4.33 -3.72
N ARG A 210 -15.31 -4.32 -3.23
CA ARG A 210 -15.80 -3.27 -2.35
C ARG A 210 -15.15 -3.41 -0.97
N VAL A 211 -14.55 -2.32 -0.52
CA VAL A 211 -14.22 -2.16 0.89
C VAL A 211 -15.51 -1.74 1.59
N ASP A 212 -16.14 -2.68 2.26
CA ASP A 212 -17.21 -2.34 3.19
C ASP A 212 -16.57 -1.92 4.51
N GLY A 213 -16.88 -0.71 4.99
CA GLY A 213 -16.35 -0.19 6.25
C GLY A 213 -16.72 -0.99 7.48
N SER A 214 -17.80 -1.73 7.41
CA SER A 214 -18.18 -2.66 8.49
C SER A 214 -17.25 -3.88 8.57
N VAL A 215 -16.39 -4.05 7.59
CA VAL A 215 -15.53 -5.23 7.42
C VAL A 215 -14.10 -5.00 7.94
N TRP A 216 -13.70 -3.74 8.17
CA TRP A 216 -12.36 -3.38 8.68
C TRP A 216 -12.33 -3.17 10.18
#